data_e2c8761aa437ab3cc86d13a21dc3753a
#
_entry.id   e2c8761aa437ab3cc86d13a21dc3753a
#
_cell.length_a   1.000
_cell.length_b   1.000
_cell.length_c   1.000
_cell.angle_alpha   90.00
_cell.angle_beta   90.00
_cell.angle_gamma   90.00
#
_symmetry.space_group_name_H-M   'P 1'
#
loop_
_entity.id
_entity.type
_entity.pdbx_description
1 polymer ?
#
loop_
_entity_poly.entity_id
_entity_poly.type
_entity_poly.pdbx_seq_one_letter_code
_entity_poly.pdbx_strand_id
1 'polypeptide(L)'
;MSGPIGRQRVHFEAPPAERLDAETSRFLDWVNGASNEPPLIKAGLGHLWFVTLHPFDDGNGRIARAIGDLLLARADGSPQRFYSLSAQIQRERKAYYDILERTQKNLPGANFRDSPAGFRHRDVPDNRSIDVTEWLAWFLDTLHRAVDQAQQTLDAVLVKARFWQRWATTPLNERQVKLLNKLLDGFEGKLTSSKWAAIAKCSPDTALRDINDLLARGVLRKSDAGGRSTSYVLDDPPAGERA
;
A
#
# COMPACT_ATOMS: atom_id res chain seq x y z
N MET A 1 -1.56 25.13 -0.45
CA MET A 1 -2.07 26.10 0.57
C MET A 1 -3.08 25.39 1.47
N SER A 2 -3.09 25.66 2.78
CA SER A 2 -4.12 25.18 3.71
C SER A 2 -4.57 26.31 4.62
N GLY A 3 -5.82 26.24 5.14
CA GLY A 3 -6.40 27.24 6.02
C GLY A 3 -7.56 28.02 5.39
N PRO A 4 -8.36 28.76 6.21
CA PRO A 4 -9.49 29.54 5.71
C PRO A 4 -9.03 30.73 4.85
N ILE A 5 -9.93 31.22 3.99
CA ILE A 5 -9.68 32.38 3.14
C ILE A 5 -9.21 33.57 3.99
N GLY A 6 -8.06 34.16 3.63
CA GLY A 6 -7.43 35.28 4.38
C GLY A 6 -6.42 34.85 5.47
N ARG A 7 -6.29 33.54 5.78
CA ARG A 7 -5.27 32.97 6.68
C ARG A 7 -4.65 31.70 6.07
N GLN A 8 -4.44 31.71 4.77
CA GLN A 8 -3.86 30.58 4.07
C GLN A 8 -2.37 30.45 4.40
N ARG A 9 -1.96 29.25 4.84
CA ARG A 9 -0.55 28.89 4.99
C ARG A 9 -0.04 28.35 3.66
N VAL A 10 0.97 29.01 3.09
CA VAL A 10 1.70 28.52 1.93
C VAL A 10 2.71 27.49 2.46
N HIS A 11 2.59 26.24 2.05
CA HIS A 11 3.51 25.16 2.44
C HIS A 11 4.70 25.07 1.50
N PHE A 12 4.48 25.36 0.23
CA PHE A 12 5.48 25.34 -0.82
C PHE A 12 5.03 26.28 -1.95
N GLU A 13 5.97 26.97 -2.59
CA GLU A 13 5.77 27.79 -3.77
C GLU A 13 6.46 27.11 -4.96
N ALA A 14 5.69 26.81 -6.02
CA ALA A 14 6.19 26.17 -7.23
C ALA A 14 7.08 27.14 -8.03
N PRO A 15 7.93 26.65 -8.97
CA PRO A 15 8.67 27.49 -9.88
C PRO A 15 7.75 28.47 -10.63
N PRO A 16 8.23 29.67 -10.95
CA PRO A 16 7.46 30.66 -11.71
C PRO A 16 7.14 30.14 -13.12
N ALA A 17 6.00 30.57 -13.68
CA ALA A 17 5.46 30.06 -14.94
C ALA A 17 6.47 30.15 -16.10
N GLU A 18 7.31 31.18 -16.14
CA GLU A 18 8.32 31.41 -17.21
C GLU A 18 9.40 30.32 -17.24
N ARG A 19 9.59 29.57 -16.13
CA ARG A 19 10.57 28.49 -16.02
C ARG A 19 9.95 27.11 -16.23
N LEU A 20 8.66 27.01 -16.17
CA LEU A 20 7.94 25.74 -16.06
C LEU A 20 8.17 24.86 -17.28
N ASP A 21 8.15 25.41 -18.50
CA ASP A 21 8.37 24.66 -19.74
C ASP A 21 9.77 24.04 -19.78
N ALA A 22 10.80 24.82 -19.43
CA ALA A 22 12.18 24.35 -19.43
C ALA A 22 12.41 23.28 -18.35
N GLU A 23 11.86 23.46 -17.14
CA GLU A 23 11.99 22.50 -16.04
C GLU A 23 11.20 21.21 -16.32
N THR A 24 10.02 21.33 -16.94
CA THR A 24 9.22 20.17 -17.35
C THR A 24 9.94 19.37 -18.45
N SER A 25 10.53 20.04 -19.44
CA SER A 25 11.31 19.38 -20.49
C SER A 25 12.48 18.59 -19.89
N ARG A 26 13.27 19.21 -19.01
CA ARG A 26 14.37 18.51 -18.29
C ARG A 26 13.89 17.30 -17.51
N PHE A 27 12.77 17.45 -16.82
CA PHE A 27 12.16 16.35 -16.07
C PHE A 27 11.79 15.19 -16.99
N LEU A 28 11.14 15.47 -18.13
CA LEU A 28 10.74 14.45 -19.10
C LEU A 28 11.95 13.77 -19.75
N ASP A 29 12.99 14.54 -20.10
CA ASP A 29 14.24 13.98 -20.62
C ASP A 29 14.90 13.04 -19.62
N TRP A 30 14.95 13.43 -18.34
CA TRP A 30 15.50 12.59 -17.28
C TRP A 30 14.64 11.33 -17.01
N VAL A 31 13.30 11.45 -17.00
CA VAL A 31 12.39 10.30 -16.82
C VAL A 31 12.55 9.28 -17.93
N ASN A 32 12.74 9.75 -19.18
CA ASN A 32 12.82 8.89 -20.36
C ASN A 32 14.26 8.49 -20.72
N GLY A 33 15.25 9.20 -20.22
CA GLY A 33 16.66 8.95 -20.47
C GLY A 33 17.23 7.77 -19.70
N ALA A 34 18.39 7.29 -20.16
CA ALA A 34 19.21 6.37 -19.37
C ALA A 34 19.63 7.04 -18.06
N SER A 35 19.68 6.28 -16.99
CA SER A 35 19.93 6.78 -15.64
C SER A 35 20.91 5.85 -14.94
N ASN A 36 21.83 6.40 -14.19
CA ASN A 36 22.77 5.64 -13.35
C ASN A 36 22.19 5.36 -11.96
N GLU A 37 21.09 6.00 -11.60
CA GLU A 37 20.44 5.78 -10.32
C GLU A 37 19.77 4.40 -10.28
N PRO A 38 19.82 3.70 -9.13
CA PRO A 38 19.04 2.50 -8.92
C PRO A 38 17.56 2.75 -9.26
N PRO A 39 16.86 1.82 -9.92
CA PRO A 39 15.52 2.05 -10.44
C PRO A 39 14.49 2.50 -9.37
N LEU A 40 14.56 1.96 -8.16
CA LEU A 40 13.67 2.36 -7.05
C LEU A 40 13.96 3.79 -6.57
N ILE A 41 15.24 4.17 -6.56
CA ILE A 41 15.66 5.55 -6.25
C ILE A 41 15.13 6.49 -7.32
N LYS A 42 15.28 6.13 -8.62
CA LYS A 42 14.73 6.90 -9.73
C LYS A 42 13.22 7.11 -9.58
N ALA A 43 12.48 6.11 -9.14
CA ALA A 43 11.04 6.23 -8.91
C ALA A 43 10.71 7.24 -7.79
N GLY A 44 11.43 7.18 -6.67
CA GLY A 44 11.28 8.13 -5.56
C GLY A 44 11.65 9.57 -5.95
N LEU A 45 12.74 9.74 -6.69
CA LEU A 45 13.17 11.04 -7.19
C LEU A 45 12.18 11.61 -8.21
N GLY A 46 11.68 10.81 -9.14
CA GLY A 46 10.70 11.23 -10.15
C GLY A 46 9.39 11.70 -9.51
N HIS A 47 8.94 10.99 -8.49
CA HIS A 47 7.77 11.41 -7.72
C HIS A 47 8.00 12.78 -7.04
N LEU A 48 9.10 12.92 -6.30
CA LEU A 48 9.44 14.17 -5.58
C LEU A 48 9.61 15.33 -6.56
N TRP A 49 10.36 15.12 -7.63
CA TRP A 49 10.63 16.17 -8.62
C TRP A 49 9.33 16.67 -9.24
N PHE A 50 8.46 15.78 -9.72
CA PHE A 50 7.19 16.18 -10.33
C PHE A 50 6.27 16.93 -9.36
N VAL A 51 6.12 16.44 -8.12
CA VAL A 51 5.25 17.11 -7.14
C VAL A 51 5.80 18.48 -6.73
N THR A 52 7.12 18.67 -6.87
CA THR A 52 7.82 19.96 -6.62
C THR A 52 7.70 20.91 -7.79
N LEU A 53 7.76 20.43 -9.04
CA LEU A 53 7.49 21.25 -10.24
C LEU A 53 6.08 21.83 -10.21
N HIS A 54 5.11 21.04 -9.77
CA HIS A 54 3.70 21.42 -9.60
C HIS A 54 3.11 22.11 -10.85
N PRO A 55 3.20 21.50 -12.06
CA PRO A 55 2.94 22.20 -13.31
C PRO A 55 1.46 22.47 -13.61
N PHE A 56 0.53 21.91 -12.85
CA PHE A 56 -0.90 22.03 -13.07
C PHE A 56 -1.62 22.73 -11.91
N ASP A 57 -2.77 23.33 -12.19
CA ASP A 57 -3.60 23.94 -11.15
C ASP A 57 -4.15 22.92 -10.16
N ASP A 58 -4.47 21.70 -10.64
CA ASP A 58 -4.91 20.56 -9.81
C ASP A 58 -4.36 19.23 -10.36
N GLY A 59 -4.35 18.22 -9.50
CA GLY A 59 -3.98 16.86 -9.89
C GLY A 59 -2.51 16.52 -9.80
N ASN A 60 -1.63 17.46 -9.44
CA ASN A 60 -0.17 17.24 -9.38
C ASN A 60 0.21 16.02 -8.51
N GLY A 61 -0.41 15.87 -7.35
CA GLY A 61 -0.17 14.73 -6.47
C GLY A 61 -0.63 13.39 -7.07
N ARG A 62 -1.70 13.38 -7.88
CA ARG A 62 -2.16 12.18 -8.60
C ARG A 62 -1.18 11.80 -9.71
N ILE A 63 -0.72 12.77 -10.46
CA ILE A 63 0.24 12.57 -11.55
C ILE A 63 1.60 12.16 -10.99
N ALA A 64 2.09 12.78 -9.90
CA ALA A 64 3.33 12.39 -9.24
C ALA A 64 3.30 10.91 -8.82
N ARG A 65 2.19 10.43 -8.24
CA ARG A 65 2.01 9.01 -7.92
C ARG A 65 2.01 8.13 -9.17
N ALA A 66 1.33 8.55 -10.24
CA ALA A 66 1.32 7.81 -11.50
C ALA A 66 2.72 7.72 -12.14
N ILE A 67 3.54 8.78 -12.04
CA ILE A 67 4.94 8.77 -12.48
C ILE A 67 5.78 7.82 -11.62
N GLY A 68 5.62 7.86 -10.30
CA GLY A 68 6.25 6.89 -9.40
C GLY A 68 5.88 5.45 -9.78
N ASP A 69 4.60 5.20 -10.02
CA ASP A 69 4.09 3.89 -10.46
C ASP A 69 4.64 3.47 -11.82
N LEU A 70 4.77 4.39 -12.79
CA LEU A 70 5.39 4.13 -14.08
C LEU A 70 6.85 3.71 -13.94
N LEU A 71 7.63 4.44 -13.14
CA LEU A 71 9.05 4.16 -12.94
C LEU A 71 9.27 2.84 -12.17
N LEU A 72 8.41 2.52 -11.22
CA LEU A 72 8.39 1.21 -10.56
C LEU A 72 8.03 0.08 -11.53
N ALA A 73 7.05 0.27 -12.42
CA ALA A 73 6.72 -0.73 -13.44
C ALA A 73 7.89 -0.98 -14.41
N ARG A 74 8.64 0.08 -14.75
CA ARG A 74 9.89 -0.04 -15.53
C ARG A 74 10.97 -0.81 -14.75
N ALA A 75 11.09 -0.56 -13.44
CA ALA A 75 12.02 -1.28 -12.56
C ALA A 75 11.69 -2.77 -12.47
N ASP A 76 10.41 -3.12 -12.35
CA ASP A 76 9.92 -4.50 -12.27
C ASP A 76 9.97 -5.22 -13.64
N GLY A 77 10.16 -4.50 -14.74
CA GLY A 77 10.08 -5.04 -16.11
C GLY A 77 8.67 -5.55 -16.46
N SER A 78 7.65 -5.15 -15.71
CA SER A 78 6.28 -5.62 -15.88
C SER A 78 5.27 -4.49 -15.61
N PRO A 79 4.24 -4.34 -16.45
CA PRO A 79 3.13 -3.44 -16.17
C PRO A 79 2.18 -3.99 -15.09
N GLN A 80 2.27 -5.29 -14.79
CA GLN A 80 1.41 -5.96 -13.81
C GLN A 80 2.10 -5.95 -12.45
N ARG A 81 1.52 -5.20 -11.52
CA ARG A 81 1.99 -5.12 -10.14
C ARG A 81 0.86 -5.48 -9.18
N PHE A 82 1.18 -6.27 -8.19
CA PHE A 82 0.21 -6.72 -7.18
C PHE A 82 0.18 -5.82 -5.95
N TYR A 83 1.05 -4.80 -5.90
CA TYR A 83 1.12 -3.81 -4.84
C TYR A 83 0.71 -2.43 -5.34
N SER A 84 0.27 -1.55 -4.44
CA SER A 84 -0.14 -0.18 -4.76
C SER A 84 0.51 0.81 -3.79
N LEU A 85 1.55 1.49 -4.28
CA LEU A 85 2.18 2.60 -3.55
C LEU A 85 1.16 3.72 -3.29
N SER A 86 0.31 4.03 -4.27
CA SER A 86 -0.75 5.05 -4.12
C SER A 86 -1.72 4.73 -3.00
N ALA A 87 -2.12 3.46 -2.84
CA ALA A 87 -3.00 3.05 -1.74
C ALA A 87 -2.30 3.18 -0.37
N GLN A 88 -1.01 2.84 -0.30
CA GLN A 88 -0.23 2.97 0.93
C GLN A 88 -0.02 4.45 1.31
N ILE A 89 0.32 5.30 0.36
CA ILE A 89 0.40 6.76 0.57
C ILE A 89 -0.93 7.33 1.10
N GLN A 90 -2.06 6.84 0.58
CA GLN A 90 -3.38 7.28 1.04
C GLN A 90 -3.65 6.90 2.50
N ARG A 91 -3.20 5.73 2.94
CA ARG A 91 -3.29 5.30 4.36
C ARG A 91 -2.40 6.16 5.27
N GLU A 92 -1.26 6.61 4.77
CA GLU A 92 -0.25 7.40 5.48
C GLU A 92 -0.27 8.87 5.07
N ARG A 93 -1.43 9.38 4.64
CA ARG A 93 -1.58 10.70 4.02
C ARG A 93 -0.92 11.84 4.81
N LYS A 94 -1.05 11.82 6.13
CA LYS A 94 -0.44 12.84 6.97
C LYS A 94 1.09 12.79 6.90
N ALA A 95 1.69 11.61 7.06
CA ALA A 95 3.14 11.43 6.98
C ALA A 95 3.69 11.83 5.60
N TYR A 96 2.96 11.53 4.54
CA TYR A 96 3.30 11.96 3.18
C TYR A 96 3.41 13.48 3.04
N TYR A 97 2.42 14.23 3.54
CA TYR A 97 2.49 15.69 3.45
C TYR A 97 3.54 16.28 4.39
N ASP A 98 3.73 15.70 5.56
CA ASP A 98 4.74 16.15 6.54
C ASP A 98 6.16 15.98 5.97
N ILE A 99 6.47 14.85 5.31
CA ILE A 99 7.78 14.63 4.69
C ILE A 99 7.99 15.49 3.44
N LEU A 100 6.96 15.69 2.61
CA LEU A 100 7.04 16.59 1.47
C LEU A 100 7.36 18.01 1.91
N GLU A 101 6.62 18.55 2.90
CA GLU A 101 6.83 19.91 3.39
C GLU A 101 8.26 20.09 3.94
N ARG A 102 8.78 19.11 4.70
CA ARG A 102 10.16 19.14 5.22
C ARG A 102 11.19 19.11 4.10
N THR A 103 11.05 18.18 3.16
CA THR A 103 11.99 18.04 2.05
C THR A 103 11.98 19.26 1.16
N GLN A 104 10.81 19.77 0.78
CA GLN A 104 10.67 20.92 -0.10
C GLN A 104 11.21 22.22 0.50
N LYS A 105 11.11 22.41 1.82
CA LYS A 105 11.70 23.57 2.52
C LYS A 105 13.23 23.60 2.44
N ASN A 106 13.85 22.44 2.35
CA ASN A 106 15.30 22.31 2.29
C ASN A 106 15.85 22.35 0.85
N LEU A 107 14.96 22.40 -0.16
CA LEU A 107 15.39 22.54 -1.55
C LEU A 107 15.91 23.96 -1.84
N PRO A 108 17.02 24.11 -2.59
CA PRO A 108 17.50 25.41 -3.02
C PRO A 108 16.42 26.12 -3.85
N GLY A 109 16.02 27.32 -3.46
CA GLY A 109 14.98 28.08 -4.13
C GLY A 109 13.56 27.92 -3.56
N ALA A 110 13.38 27.22 -2.44
CA ALA A 110 12.08 27.10 -1.77
C ALA A 110 11.49 28.45 -1.29
N ASN A 111 12.29 29.51 -1.21
CA ASN A 111 11.86 30.87 -0.86
C ASN A 111 12.06 31.80 -2.08
N PHE A 112 11.24 31.64 -3.12
CA PHE A 112 11.27 32.50 -4.30
C PHE A 112 10.92 33.98 -4.02
N ARG A 113 10.31 34.28 -2.87
CA ARG A 113 9.90 35.64 -2.49
C ARG A 113 11.05 36.59 -2.11
N ASP A 114 12.17 36.08 -1.64
CA ASP A 114 13.24 36.88 -1.07
C ASP A 114 14.47 37.04 -2.01
N SER A 115 14.37 36.61 -3.25
CA SER A 115 15.44 36.77 -4.22
C SER A 115 15.17 38.00 -5.11
N PRO A 116 15.87 39.15 -4.91
CA PRO A 116 15.59 40.38 -5.66
C PRO A 116 16.10 40.38 -7.10
N ALA A 117 16.66 39.30 -7.57
CA ALA A 117 17.07 39.14 -8.97
C ALA A 117 16.90 37.67 -9.32
N GLY A 118 16.04 37.39 -10.28
CA GLY A 118 15.74 36.05 -10.78
C GLY A 118 16.95 35.12 -10.76
N PHE A 119 16.77 33.98 -10.19
CA PHE A 119 17.77 32.92 -10.03
C PHE A 119 18.42 32.64 -11.36
N ARG A 120 19.54 33.31 -11.64
CA ARG A 120 20.37 32.96 -12.79
C ARG A 120 21.04 31.63 -12.45
N HIS A 121 20.95 30.69 -13.33
CA HIS A 121 21.58 29.37 -13.25
C HIS A 121 23.11 29.42 -13.00
N ARG A 122 23.72 30.63 -13.01
CA ARG A 122 25.12 30.89 -12.71
C ARG A 122 25.46 31.10 -11.24
N ASP A 123 24.45 31.34 -10.38
CA ASP A 123 24.65 31.73 -8.99
C ASP A 123 24.42 30.60 -7.96
N VAL A 124 24.01 29.44 -8.41
CA VAL A 124 24.08 28.23 -7.60
C VAL A 124 25.49 27.68 -7.77
N PRO A 125 26.33 27.66 -6.72
CA PRO A 125 27.59 26.93 -6.80
C PRO A 125 27.27 25.51 -7.23
N ASP A 126 27.89 25.02 -8.28
CA ASP A 126 27.69 23.72 -8.96
C ASP A 126 27.89 22.51 -8.03
N ASN A 127 27.97 22.72 -6.73
CA ASN A 127 28.30 21.71 -5.71
C ASN A 127 27.37 21.74 -4.47
N ARG A 128 26.17 22.27 -4.54
CA ARG A 128 25.18 22.04 -3.47
C ARG A 128 24.40 20.76 -3.79
N SER A 129 24.88 19.64 -3.26
CA SER A 129 24.08 18.42 -3.23
C SER A 129 22.78 18.68 -2.47
N ILE A 130 21.65 18.43 -3.13
CA ILE A 130 20.34 18.49 -2.50
C ILE A 130 20.20 17.21 -1.67
N ASP A 131 20.04 17.37 -0.36
CA ASP A 131 19.79 16.22 0.52
C ASP A 131 18.29 15.84 0.47
N VAL A 132 18.01 14.71 -0.14
CA VAL A 132 16.67 14.11 -0.23
C VAL A 132 16.61 12.76 0.48
N THR A 133 17.57 12.51 1.36
CA THR A 133 17.73 11.21 2.06
C THR A 133 16.48 10.85 2.87
N GLU A 134 15.92 11.78 3.64
CA GLU A 134 14.70 11.54 4.43
C GLU A 134 13.50 11.20 3.54
N TRP A 135 13.37 11.87 2.39
CA TRP A 135 12.32 11.56 1.42
C TRP A 135 12.48 10.16 0.84
N LEU A 136 13.69 9.81 0.39
CA LEU A 136 13.97 8.50 -0.19
C LEU A 136 13.78 7.38 0.82
N ALA A 137 14.25 7.56 2.06
CA ALA A 137 14.00 6.62 3.13
C ALA A 137 12.51 6.39 3.36
N TRP A 138 11.73 7.47 3.50
CA TRP A 138 10.28 7.38 3.66
C TRP A 138 9.62 6.71 2.45
N PHE A 139 10.02 7.04 1.23
CA PHE A 139 9.47 6.47 0.00
C PHE A 139 9.71 4.97 -0.08
N LEU A 140 10.93 4.51 0.20
CA LEU A 140 11.30 3.10 0.18
C LEU A 140 10.59 2.32 1.29
N ASP A 141 10.48 2.87 2.49
CA ASP A 141 9.74 2.27 3.60
C ASP A 141 8.24 2.14 3.27
N THR A 142 7.67 3.16 2.63
CA THR A 142 6.27 3.13 2.18
C THR A 142 6.06 2.10 1.08
N LEU A 143 7.00 1.98 0.15
CA LEU A 143 6.99 0.95 -0.88
C LEU A 143 7.09 -0.45 -0.27
N HIS A 144 8.00 -0.66 0.67
CA HIS A 144 8.14 -1.92 1.40
C HIS A 144 6.83 -2.34 2.06
N ARG A 145 6.18 -1.44 2.82
CA ARG A 145 4.87 -1.72 3.42
C ARG A 145 3.78 -2.01 2.39
N ALA A 146 3.82 -1.37 1.21
CA ALA A 146 2.87 -1.67 0.13
C ALA A 146 3.06 -3.08 -0.43
N VAL A 147 4.30 -3.53 -0.57
CA VAL A 147 4.65 -4.89 -1.03
C VAL A 147 4.24 -5.93 0.01
N ASP A 148 4.57 -5.72 1.28
CA ASP A 148 4.19 -6.63 2.39
C ASP A 148 2.67 -6.80 2.48
N GLN A 149 1.93 -5.70 2.37
CA GLN A 149 0.46 -5.76 2.41
C GLN A 149 -0.10 -6.55 1.22
N ALA A 150 0.49 -6.40 0.05
CA ALA A 150 0.07 -7.14 -1.14
C ALA A 150 0.38 -8.63 -0.99
N GLN A 151 1.55 -8.98 -0.45
CA GLN A 151 1.94 -10.36 -0.19
C GLN A 151 1.00 -11.03 0.81
N GLN A 152 0.67 -10.38 1.92
CA GLN A 152 -0.29 -10.89 2.90
C GLN A 152 -1.67 -11.13 2.28
N THR A 153 -2.12 -10.21 1.41
CA THR A 153 -3.39 -10.36 0.69
C THR A 153 -3.37 -11.54 -0.26
N LEU A 154 -2.27 -11.71 -1.01
CA LEU A 154 -2.08 -12.83 -1.94
C LEU A 154 -2.04 -14.16 -1.19
N ASP A 155 -1.29 -14.23 -0.09
CA ASP A 155 -1.19 -15.43 0.75
C ASP A 155 -2.57 -15.84 1.27
N ALA A 156 -3.38 -14.90 1.76
CA ALA A 156 -4.74 -15.17 2.21
C ALA A 156 -5.64 -15.73 1.09
N VAL A 157 -5.54 -15.17 -0.12
CA VAL A 157 -6.28 -15.66 -1.29
C VAL A 157 -5.82 -17.07 -1.68
N LEU A 158 -4.51 -17.32 -1.67
CA LEU A 158 -3.95 -18.64 -2.00
C LEU A 158 -4.34 -19.70 -0.96
N VAL A 159 -4.30 -19.38 0.33
CA VAL A 159 -4.76 -20.28 1.40
C VAL A 159 -6.22 -20.63 1.17
N LYS A 160 -7.07 -19.65 0.91
CA LYS A 160 -8.50 -19.87 0.63
C LYS A 160 -8.73 -20.71 -0.63
N ALA A 161 -8.00 -20.44 -1.71
CA ALA A 161 -8.11 -21.19 -2.96
C ALA A 161 -7.69 -22.65 -2.78
N ARG A 162 -6.55 -22.91 -2.11
CA ARG A 162 -6.07 -24.27 -1.80
C ARG A 162 -7.04 -25.04 -0.91
N PHE A 163 -7.60 -24.37 0.10
CA PHE A 163 -8.63 -24.97 0.95
C PHE A 163 -9.81 -25.44 0.11
N TRP A 164 -10.38 -24.59 -0.73
CA TRP A 164 -11.53 -24.96 -1.55
C TRP A 164 -11.19 -25.98 -2.64
N GLN A 165 -9.97 -25.98 -3.17
CA GLN A 165 -9.50 -27.02 -4.09
C GLN A 165 -9.44 -28.38 -3.39
N ARG A 166 -8.90 -28.45 -2.17
CA ARG A 166 -8.85 -29.68 -1.36
C ARG A 166 -10.23 -30.27 -1.11
N TRP A 167 -11.20 -29.41 -0.83
CA TRP A 167 -12.55 -29.80 -0.45
C TRP A 167 -13.58 -29.73 -1.59
N ALA A 168 -13.14 -29.56 -2.85
CA ALA A 168 -14.01 -29.35 -4.01
C ALA A 168 -15.04 -30.45 -4.24
N THR A 169 -14.70 -31.71 -3.91
CA THR A 169 -15.58 -32.87 -4.09
C THR A 169 -16.38 -33.24 -2.85
N THR A 170 -16.16 -32.53 -1.72
CA THR A 170 -16.85 -32.81 -0.47
C THR A 170 -18.22 -32.12 -0.44
N PRO A 171 -19.32 -32.85 -0.29
CA PRO A 171 -20.64 -32.22 -0.21
C PRO A 171 -20.79 -31.45 1.08
N LEU A 172 -20.82 -30.13 0.98
CA LEU A 172 -21.00 -29.20 2.09
C LEU A 172 -22.32 -28.44 1.91
N ASN A 173 -23.05 -28.23 3.02
CA ASN A 173 -24.26 -27.40 2.97
C ASN A 173 -23.90 -25.90 2.99
N GLU A 174 -24.87 -25.04 2.62
CA GLU A 174 -24.66 -23.59 2.52
C GLU A 174 -24.19 -22.94 3.84
N ARG A 175 -24.67 -23.43 4.99
CA ARG A 175 -24.25 -22.92 6.30
C ARG A 175 -22.80 -23.24 6.59
N GLN A 176 -22.37 -24.47 6.26
CA GLN A 176 -20.97 -24.90 6.37
C GLN A 176 -20.07 -24.07 5.48
N VAL A 177 -20.42 -23.92 4.20
CA VAL A 177 -19.65 -23.08 3.23
C VAL A 177 -19.53 -21.64 3.73
N LYS A 178 -20.65 -21.04 4.18
CA LYS A 178 -20.66 -19.67 4.71
C LYS A 178 -19.71 -19.49 5.90
N LEU A 179 -19.71 -20.45 6.82
CA LEU A 179 -18.90 -20.33 8.02
C LEU A 179 -17.42 -20.64 7.74
N LEU A 180 -17.13 -21.64 6.90
CA LEU A 180 -15.77 -21.92 6.45
C LEU A 180 -15.15 -20.70 5.73
N ASN A 181 -15.91 -20.02 4.85
CA ASN A 181 -15.46 -18.76 4.27
C ASN A 181 -15.15 -17.71 5.34
N LYS A 182 -15.98 -17.58 6.36
CA LYS A 182 -15.75 -16.62 7.44
C LYS A 182 -14.50 -16.94 8.26
N LEU A 183 -14.18 -18.23 8.46
CA LEU A 183 -12.94 -18.68 9.12
C LEU A 183 -11.72 -18.35 8.25
N LEU A 184 -11.81 -18.58 6.94
CA LEU A 184 -10.74 -18.30 5.97
C LEU A 184 -10.50 -16.81 5.78
N ASP A 185 -11.53 -15.97 5.94
CA ASP A 185 -11.44 -14.51 5.82
C ASP A 185 -10.93 -13.81 7.10
N GLY A 186 -10.48 -14.57 8.10
CA GLY A 186 -9.96 -14.05 9.36
C GLY A 186 -11.03 -13.93 10.44
N PHE A 187 -11.38 -15.05 11.07
CA PHE A 187 -12.34 -15.07 12.16
C PHE A 187 -11.72 -14.62 13.48
N GLU A 188 -12.24 -13.57 14.07
CA GLU A 188 -11.74 -13.07 15.35
C GLU A 188 -12.27 -13.91 16.54
N GLY A 189 -11.32 -14.38 17.37
CA GLY A 189 -11.58 -15.12 18.57
C GLY A 189 -11.88 -16.61 18.34
N LYS A 190 -12.36 -17.31 19.38
CA LYS A 190 -12.62 -18.75 19.34
C LYS A 190 -13.96 -19.06 18.71
N LEU A 191 -14.00 -19.99 17.74
CA LEU A 191 -15.23 -20.52 17.20
C LEU A 191 -15.79 -21.56 18.16
N THR A 192 -16.99 -21.31 18.69
CA THR A 192 -17.75 -22.24 19.53
C THR A 192 -19.05 -22.63 18.83
N SER A 193 -19.73 -23.68 19.29
CA SER A 193 -21.04 -24.08 18.75
C SER A 193 -22.09 -22.97 18.88
N SER A 194 -22.07 -22.19 19.94
CA SER A 194 -22.98 -21.05 20.12
C SER A 194 -22.70 -19.92 19.14
N LYS A 195 -21.41 -19.59 18.86
CA LYS A 195 -21.05 -18.63 17.82
C LYS A 195 -21.44 -19.13 16.42
N TRP A 196 -21.26 -20.44 16.17
CA TRP A 196 -21.72 -21.06 14.91
C TRP A 196 -23.20 -20.82 14.72
N ALA A 197 -24.04 -21.22 15.74
CA ALA A 197 -25.49 -21.07 15.68
C ALA A 197 -25.92 -19.63 15.39
N ALA A 198 -25.28 -18.65 16.05
CA ALA A 198 -25.57 -17.24 15.86
C ALA A 198 -25.21 -16.75 14.42
N ILE A 199 -24.04 -17.13 13.89
CA ILE A 199 -23.58 -16.73 12.56
C ILE A 199 -24.40 -17.40 11.44
N ALA A 200 -24.65 -18.71 11.61
CA ALA A 200 -25.43 -19.50 10.66
C ALA A 200 -26.94 -19.28 10.78
N LYS A 201 -27.39 -18.55 11.81
CA LYS A 201 -28.81 -18.31 12.13
C LYS A 201 -29.60 -19.62 12.19
N CYS A 202 -29.10 -20.58 12.97
CA CYS A 202 -29.73 -21.91 13.16
C CYS A 202 -29.82 -22.30 14.64
N SER A 203 -30.52 -23.38 14.91
CA SER A 203 -30.60 -23.91 16.30
C SER A 203 -29.23 -24.43 16.77
N PRO A 204 -28.96 -24.45 18.09
CA PRO A 204 -27.76 -25.04 18.66
C PRO A 204 -27.51 -26.49 18.21
N ASP A 205 -28.56 -27.29 18.11
CA ASP A 205 -28.50 -28.69 17.69
C ASP A 205 -28.09 -28.82 16.21
N THR A 206 -28.59 -27.90 15.35
CA THR A 206 -28.21 -27.85 13.95
C THR A 206 -26.74 -27.43 13.81
N ALA A 207 -26.31 -26.44 14.57
CA ALA A 207 -24.93 -26.00 14.62
C ALA A 207 -23.99 -27.14 15.05
N LEU A 208 -24.36 -27.88 16.07
CA LEU A 208 -23.57 -29.02 16.57
C LEU A 208 -23.49 -30.16 15.55
N ARG A 209 -24.58 -30.44 14.82
CA ARG A 209 -24.57 -31.43 13.71
C ARG A 209 -23.64 -30.98 12.55
N ASP A 210 -23.74 -29.72 12.13
CA ASP A 210 -22.86 -29.19 11.09
C ASP A 210 -21.38 -29.29 11.51
N ILE A 211 -21.04 -28.94 12.76
CA ILE A 211 -19.69 -29.04 13.30
C ILE A 211 -19.20 -30.49 13.34
N ASN A 212 -20.02 -31.42 13.88
CA ASN A 212 -19.65 -32.83 14.00
C ASN A 212 -19.42 -33.48 12.62
N ASP A 213 -20.21 -33.11 11.62
CA ASP A 213 -20.00 -33.56 10.23
C ASP A 213 -18.65 -33.06 9.68
N LEU A 214 -18.30 -31.79 9.92
CA LEU A 214 -17.01 -31.24 9.50
C LEU A 214 -15.81 -31.83 10.26
N LEU A 215 -15.98 -32.15 11.55
CA LEU A 215 -14.98 -32.89 12.34
C LEU A 215 -14.76 -34.31 11.79
N ALA A 216 -15.87 -35.03 11.52
CA ALA A 216 -15.79 -36.38 10.96
C ALA A 216 -15.12 -36.44 9.60
N ARG A 217 -15.25 -35.40 8.79
CA ARG A 217 -14.60 -35.26 7.48
C ARG A 217 -13.16 -34.72 7.55
N GLY A 218 -12.69 -34.31 8.72
CA GLY A 218 -11.35 -33.69 8.89
C GLY A 218 -11.25 -32.26 8.33
N VAL A 219 -12.38 -31.56 8.11
CA VAL A 219 -12.38 -30.16 7.68
C VAL A 219 -12.11 -29.22 8.87
N LEU A 220 -12.60 -29.62 10.04
CA LEU A 220 -12.35 -28.96 11.32
C LEU A 220 -11.65 -29.90 12.29
N ARG A 221 -10.91 -29.32 13.23
CA ARG A 221 -10.42 -30.01 14.43
C ARG A 221 -10.77 -29.23 15.68
N LYS A 222 -10.79 -29.91 16.83
CA LYS A 222 -10.88 -29.22 18.11
C LYS A 222 -9.59 -28.45 18.38
N SER A 223 -9.73 -27.24 18.87
CA SER A 223 -8.57 -26.45 19.26
C SER A 223 -7.97 -27.00 20.57
N ASP A 224 -6.65 -27.07 20.63
CA ASP A 224 -5.88 -27.51 21.80
C ASP A 224 -5.90 -26.49 22.96
N ALA A 225 -6.42 -25.30 22.72
CA ALA A 225 -6.54 -24.25 23.73
C ALA A 225 -7.62 -24.62 24.76
N GLY A 226 -7.20 -25.18 25.88
CA GLY A 226 -8.04 -25.53 27.00
C GLY A 226 -8.91 -24.37 27.51
N GLY A 227 -10.14 -24.66 27.90
CA GLY A 227 -11.10 -23.70 28.46
C GLY A 227 -12.44 -24.36 28.71
N ARG A 228 -13.35 -23.64 29.41
CA ARG A 228 -14.69 -24.12 29.75
C ARG A 228 -15.61 -24.46 28.55
N SER A 229 -15.25 -24.02 27.34
CA SER A 229 -16.00 -24.31 26.12
C SER A 229 -15.09 -24.85 25.04
N THR A 230 -15.51 -25.92 24.35
CA THR A 230 -14.84 -26.47 23.20
C THR A 230 -14.83 -25.45 22.05
N SER A 231 -13.68 -25.24 21.46
CA SER A 231 -13.51 -24.40 20.26
C SER A 231 -12.97 -25.21 19.09
N TYR A 232 -13.23 -24.72 17.90
CA TYR A 232 -12.94 -25.42 16.66
C TYR A 232 -12.09 -24.51 15.75
N VAL A 233 -11.19 -25.11 14.99
CA VAL A 233 -10.32 -24.45 14.00
C VAL A 233 -10.34 -25.28 12.72
N LEU A 234 -9.95 -24.64 11.60
CA LEU A 234 -9.73 -25.38 10.36
C LEU A 234 -8.62 -26.42 10.57
N ASP A 235 -8.84 -27.62 10.03
CA ASP A 235 -7.81 -28.65 10.00
C ASP A 235 -6.94 -28.41 8.78
N ASP A 236 -5.98 -27.50 8.95
CA ASP A 236 -5.01 -27.16 7.92
C ASP A 236 -3.73 -27.99 8.18
N PRO A 237 -3.25 -28.80 7.24
CA PRO A 237 -2.02 -29.53 7.45
C PRO A 237 -0.87 -28.54 7.65
N PRO A 238 0.11 -28.87 8.52
CA PRO A 238 1.23 -28.00 8.77
C PRO A 238 1.96 -27.64 7.47
N ALA A 239 2.48 -26.44 7.39
CA ALA A 239 3.08 -25.82 6.20
C ALA A 239 4.24 -26.63 5.54
N GLY A 240 4.63 -27.76 6.10
CA GLY A 240 5.69 -28.66 5.65
C GLY A 240 5.27 -29.84 4.76
N GLU A 241 3.97 -30.15 4.65
CA GLU A 241 3.46 -31.23 3.77
C GLU A 241 2.90 -30.72 2.43
N ARG A 242 3.46 -29.65 1.95
CA ARG A 242 3.09 -29.07 0.63
C ARG A 242 3.90 -29.77 -0.45
N ALA A 243 3.29 -30.83 -1.03
CA ALA A 243 3.77 -31.43 -2.25
C ALA A 243 3.67 -30.45 -3.43
#